data_fed6b6ebb0e64e6a2f76b7b1a6dc5be3
#
_entry.id   fed6b6ebb0e64e6a2f76b7b1a6dc5be3
#
_cell.length_a   1.000
_cell.length_b   1.000
_cell.length_c   1.000
_cell.angle_alpha   90.00
_cell.angle_beta   90.00
_cell.angle_gamma   90.00
#
_symmetry.space_group_name_H-M   'P 1'
#
loop_
_entity.id
_entity.type
_entity.pdbx_description
1 polymer ?
#
loop_
_entity_poly.entity_id
_entity_poly.type
_entity_poly.pdbx_seq_one_letter_code
_entity_poly.pdbx_strand_id
1 'polypeptide(L)'
;MAQVTAGKKYGSMSEVDGVAFNLKKSEISELEKIGLIPMVKEYGKVMAFSAKTLFNGDNLGLQTYSVVRVFDWVTKVLMDFINRRAFENWNSKAERDLRGQISKFLDSIQGPGRLIEKFKILRFERDPKQKDRIFLDIHLTPYFPAKSFVIKLEGTKGDDENDWNSDYAQDA
;
A
#
# COMPACT_ATOMS: atom_id res chain seq x y z
N MET A 1 -4.74 -7.93 2.94
CA MET A 1 -3.86 -7.65 1.79
C MET A 1 -3.22 -6.26 1.84
N ALA A 2 -3.92 -5.22 2.28
CA ALA A 2 -3.34 -3.89 2.47
C ALA A 2 -2.46 -3.75 3.72
N GLN A 3 -2.35 -4.82 4.52
CA GLN A 3 -1.57 -4.81 5.74
C GLN A 3 -0.07 -4.76 5.43
N VAL A 4 0.62 -3.80 6.06
CA VAL A 4 2.07 -3.65 5.95
C VAL A 4 2.76 -4.79 6.71
N THR A 5 3.70 -5.47 6.07
CA THR A 5 4.46 -6.58 6.66
C THR A 5 5.74 -6.09 7.36
N ALA A 6 5.66 -4.96 8.06
CA ALA A 6 6.79 -4.34 8.74
C ALA A 6 6.39 -3.83 10.13
N GLY A 7 7.39 -3.56 10.97
CA GLY A 7 7.22 -3.01 12.30
C GLY A 7 6.73 -4.00 13.36
N LYS A 8 6.60 -3.53 14.60
CA LYS A 8 6.35 -4.33 15.79
C LYS A 8 5.06 -5.16 15.73
N LYS A 9 4.02 -4.63 15.08
CA LYS A 9 2.69 -5.27 15.06
C LYS A 9 2.57 -6.38 14.03
N TYR A 10 3.13 -6.19 12.84
CA TYR A 10 2.87 -7.06 11.70
C TYR A 10 4.13 -7.66 11.06
N GLY A 11 5.32 -7.11 11.37
CA GLY A 11 6.61 -7.58 10.86
C GLY A 11 7.44 -8.34 11.87
N SER A 12 6.92 -8.59 13.09
CA SER A 12 7.65 -9.31 14.14
C SER A 12 7.64 -10.81 13.91
N MET A 13 8.76 -11.44 14.21
CA MET A 13 8.94 -12.90 14.21
C MET A 13 8.94 -13.42 15.66
N SER A 14 8.22 -14.51 15.90
CA SER A 14 8.08 -15.13 17.22
C SER A 14 9.08 -16.27 17.49
N GLU A 15 9.63 -16.87 16.45
CA GLU A 15 10.48 -18.07 16.55
C GLU A 15 11.96 -17.80 16.23
N VAL A 16 12.41 -16.54 16.48
CA VAL A 16 13.77 -16.10 16.16
C VAL A 16 14.40 -15.50 17.41
N ASP A 17 15.58 -16.01 17.78
CA ASP A 17 16.30 -15.57 18.99
C ASP A 17 17.04 -14.23 18.81
N GLY A 18 17.43 -13.89 17.60
CA GLY A 18 18.17 -12.67 17.32
C GLY A 18 18.47 -12.44 15.86
N VAL A 19 19.28 -11.43 15.61
CA VAL A 19 19.82 -11.07 14.28
C VAL A 19 21.30 -11.35 14.26
N ALA A 20 21.84 -11.71 13.10
CA ALA A 20 23.27 -11.99 12.94
C ALA A 20 24.15 -10.74 13.15
N PHE A 21 23.61 -9.55 12.76
CA PHE A 21 24.31 -8.28 12.88
C PHE A 21 23.37 -7.25 13.49
N ASN A 22 23.86 -6.48 14.46
CA ASN A 22 23.14 -5.32 15.00
C ASN A 22 23.42 -4.10 14.14
N LEU A 23 22.44 -3.69 13.37
CA LEU A 23 22.53 -2.54 12.47
C LEU A 23 22.27 -1.22 13.24
N LYS A 24 23.04 -0.18 12.89
CA LYS A 24 22.78 1.19 13.36
C LYS A 24 21.67 1.83 12.53
N LYS A 25 21.00 2.85 13.05
CA LYS A 25 19.92 3.55 12.32
C LYS A 25 20.34 4.09 10.95
N SER A 26 21.59 4.59 10.82
CA SER A 26 22.13 5.04 9.53
C SER A 26 22.26 3.90 8.52
N GLU A 27 22.72 2.73 8.94
CA GLU A 27 22.89 1.54 8.10
C GLU A 27 21.53 0.98 7.65
N ILE A 28 20.53 0.99 8.55
CA ILE A 28 19.16 0.62 8.25
C ILE A 28 18.60 1.51 7.13
N SER A 29 18.79 2.84 7.25
CA SER A 29 18.32 3.80 6.24
C SER A 29 19.01 3.62 4.89
N GLU A 30 20.31 3.32 4.87
CA GLU A 30 21.07 3.05 3.64
C GLU A 30 20.59 1.76 2.96
N LEU A 31 20.39 0.70 3.73
CA LEU A 31 19.83 -0.57 3.21
C LEU A 31 18.43 -0.37 2.64
N GLU A 32 17.59 0.41 3.31
CA GLU A 32 16.26 0.73 2.82
C GLU A 32 16.30 1.51 1.49
N LYS A 33 17.23 2.45 1.33
CA LYS A 33 17.37 3.22 0.08
C LYS A 33 17.64 2.35 -1.13
N ILE A 34 18.40 1.27 -0.96
CA ILE A 34 18.71 0.32 -2.05
C ILE A 34 17.68 -0.81 -2.19
N GLY A 35 16.55 -0.73 -1.45
CA GLY A 35 15.43 -1.68 -1.56
C GLY A 35 15.58 -2.94 -0.72
N LEU A 36 16.54 -3.02 0.20
CA LEU A 36 16.66 -4.12 1.14
C LEU A 36 15.74 -3.88 2.34
N ILE A 37 15.19 -4.97 2.89
CA ILE A 37 14.37 -4.96 4.09
C ILE A 37 15.23 -5.43 5.26
N PRO A 38 15.77 -4.53 6.11
CA PRO A 38 16.59 -4.93 7.24
C PRO A 38 15.74 -5.59 8.32
N MET A 39 16.27 -6.68 8.89
CA MET A 39 15.73 -7.30 10.08
C MET A 39 16.44 -6.71 11.30
N VAL A 40 15.68 -6.16 12.23
CA VAL A 40 16.23 -5.51 13.43
C VAL A 40 15.66 -6.15 14.70
N LYS A 41 16.44 -6.13 15.78
CA LYS A 41 15.98 -6.54 17.11
C LYS A 41 15.71 -5.29 17.94
N GLU A 42 14.43 -4.96 18.13
CA GLU A 42 13.99 -3.86 18.96
C GLU A 42 12.90 -4.31 19.92
N TYR A 43 12.86 -3.72 21.11
CA TYR A 43 11.87 -4.04 22.15
C TYR A 43 11.75 -5.56 22.44
N GLY A 44 12.88 -6.28 22.37
CA GLY A 44 12.92 -7.72 22.62
C GLY A 44 12.36 -8.61 21.51
N LYS A 45 12.04 -8.05 20.36
CA LYS A 45 11.53 -8.79 19.18
C LYS A 45 12.37 -8.52 17.94
N VAL A 46 12.51 -9.54 17.10
CA VAL A 46 13.06 -9.40 15.76
C VAL A 46 11.93 -9.05 14.82
N MET A 47 12.11 -7.99 14.03
CA MET A 47 11.09 -7.51 13.10
C MET A 47 11.68 -6.99 11.80
N ALA A 48 10.88 -7.05 10.72
CA ALA A 48 11.18 -6.35 9.48
C ALA A 48 10.97 -4.84 9.68
N PHE A 49 11.97 -4.02 9.34
CA PHE A 49 11.94 -2.57 9.56
C PHE A 49 11.59 -1.75 8.32
N SER A 50 11.34 -2.39 7.19
CA SER A 50 10.90 -1.73 5.96
C SER A 50 9.87 -2.59 5.22
N ALA A 51 9.05 -1.94 4.41
CA ALA A 51 8.10 -2.57 3.50
C ALA A 51 8.26 -2.05 2.07
N LYS A 52 9.49 -1.77 1.67
CA LYS A 52 9.83 -1.38 0.31
C LYS A 52 9.90 -2.58 -0.63
N THR A 53 9.73 -2.29 -1.93
CA THR A 53 10.03 -3.21 -3.03
C THR A 53 11.46 -2.95 -3.54
N LEU A 54 11.94 -3.79 -4.45
CA LEU A 54 13.22 -3.57 -5.15
C LEU A 54 13.16 -2.47 -6.23
N PHE A 55 12.02 -1.81 -6.38
CA PHE A 55 11.87 -0.73 -7.36
C PHE A 55 12.61 0.53 -6.91
N ASN A 56 13.60 0.98 -7.68
CA ASN A 56 14.47 2.13 -7.38
C ASN A 56 14.09 3.42 -8.14
N GLY A 57 12.97 3.45 -8.85
CA GLY A 57 12.49 4.66 -9.54
C GLY A 57 11.69 5.57 -8.60
N ASP A 58 11.28 6.75 -9.09
CA ASP A 58 10.62 7.80 -8.29
C ASP A 58 9.15 7.54 -7.97
N ASN A 59 8.59 6.39 -8.37
CA ASN A 59 7.19 6.06 -8.13
C ASN A 59 6.99 5.43 -6.75
N LEU A 60 6.48 6.21 -5.80
CA LEU A 60 6.20 5.77 -4.43
C LEU A 60 5.25 4.58 -4.36
N GLY A 61 4.27 4.49 -5.26
CA GLY A 61 3.35 3.35 -5.34
C GLY A 61 4.06 2.04 -5.63
N LEU A 62 4.98 2.04 -6.60
CA LEU A 62 5.79 0.87 -6.95
C LEU A 62 6.87 0.55 -5.90
N GLN A 63 7.34 1.55 -5.14
CA GLN A 63 8.26 1.34 -4.03
C GLN A 63 7.60 0.72 -2.80
N THR A 64 6.27 0.82 -2.65
CA THR A 64 5.55 0.39 -1.46
C THR A 64 4.94 -1.00 -1.66
N TYR A 65 5.45 -2.00 -0.94
CA TYR A 65 5.06 -3.41 -1.10
C TYR A 65 3.56 -3.65 -0.92
N SER A 66 2.93 -3.04 0.11
CA SER A 66 1.49 -3.19 0.34
C SER A 66 0.64 -2.64 -0.80
N VAL A 67 1.09 -1.52 -1.42
CA VAL A 67 0.42 -0.91 -2.57
C VAL A 67 0.50 -1.84 -3.79
N VAL A 68 1.70 -2.34 -4.12
CA VAL A 68 1.89 -3.28 -5.23
C VAL A 68 1.00 -4.52 -5.05
N ARG A 69 0.94 -5.09 -3.86
CA ARG A 69 0.07 -6.25 -3.57
C ARG A 69 -1.42 -5.97 -3.76
N VAL A 70 -1.88 -4.76 -3.42
CA VAL A 70 -3.29 -4.37 -3.66
C VAL A 70 -3.56 -4.29 -5.16
N PHE A 71 -2.67 -3.67 -5.93
CA PHE A 71 -2.81 -3.58 -7.39
C PHE A 71 -2.81 -4.97 -8.06
N ASP A 72 -1.89 -5.84 -7.68
CA ASP A 72 -1.81 -7.21 -8.19
C ASP A 72 -3.09 -8.00 -7.88
N TRP A 73 -3.60 -7.88 -6.66
CA TRP A 73 -4.81 -8.57 -6.25
C TRP A 73 -6.03 -8.04 -7.01
N VAL A 74 -6.22 -6.72 -7.11
CA VAL A 74 -7.31 -6.12 -7.88
C VAL A 74 -7.25 -6.57 -9.34
N THR A 75 -6.05 -6.53 -9.94
CA THR A 75 -5.84 -7.00 -11.32
C THR A 75 -6.26 -8.45 -11.50
N LYS A 76 -5.85 -9.34 -10.60
CA LYS A 76 -6.24 -10.77 -10.64
C LYS A 76 -7.76 -10.97 -10.54
N VAL A 77 -8.42 -10.25 -9.66
CA VAL A 77 -9.88 -10.35 -9.51
C VAL A 77 -10.60 -9.82 -10.75
N LEU A 78 -10.15 -8.68 -11.29
CA LEU A 78 -10.72 -8.13 -12.52
C LEU A 78 -10.51 -9.05 -13.72
N MET A 79 -9.33 -9.66 -13.84
CA MET A 79 -9.06 -10.66 -14.88
C MET A 79 -9.96 -11.89 -14.76
N ASP A 80 -10.24 -12.35 -13.53
CA ASP A 80 -11.17 -13.45 -13.30
C ASP A 80 -12.60 -13.08 -13.74
N PHE A 81 -13.09 -11.87 -13.41
CA PHE A 81 -14.39 -11.39 -13.91
C PHE A 81 -14.45 -11.33 -15.43
N ILE A 82 -13.40 -10.83 -16.08
CA ILE A 82 -13.35 -10.73 -17.54
C ILE A 82 -13.30 -12.12 -18.17
N ASN A 83 -12.50 -13.04 -17.63
CA ASN A 83 -12.36 -14.40 -18.15
C ASN A 83 -13.66 -15.20 -18.08
N ARG A 84 -14.49 -14.98 -17.05
CA ARG A 84 -15.81 -15.62 -16.95
C ARG A 84 -16.79 -15.14 -18.02
N ARG A 85 -16.55 -13.96 -18.58
CA ARG A 85 -17.35 -13.36 -19.65
C ARG A 85 -16.72 -13.50 -21.05
N ALA A 86 -15.55 -14.13 -21.10
CA ALA A 86 -14.91 -14.42 -22.37
C ALA A 86 -15.80 -15.29 -23.25
N PHE A 87 -15.84 -14.97 -24.56
CA PHE A 87 -16.67 -15.64 -25.56
C PHE A 87 -18.20 -15.42 -25.45
N GLU A 88 -18.68 -14.60 -24.51
CA GLU A 88 -20.07 -14.14 -24.53
C GLU A 88 -20.31 -13.13 -25.65
N ASN A 89 -21.50 -13.12 -26.22
CA ASN A 89 -21.86 -12.12 -27.21
C ASN A 89 -21.91 -10.74 -26.58
N TRP A 90 -21.03 -9.86 -27.06
CA TRP A 90 -20.94 -8.50 -26.55
C TRP A 90 -22.08 -7.62 -27.09
N ASN A 91 -22.92 -7.13 -26.21
CA ASN A 91 -23.99 -6.20 -26.49
C ASN A 91 -24.12 -5.15 -25.35
N SER A 92 -24.95 -4.14 -25.54
CA SER A 92 -25.13 -3.04 -24.56
C SER A 92 -25.62 -3.50 -23.19
N LYS A 93 -26.27 -4.66 -23.09
CA LYS A 93 -26.68 -5.26 -21.82
C LYS A 93 -25.47 -5.91 -21.14
N ALA A 94 -24.73 -6.74 -21.83
CA ALA A 94 -23.50 -7.37 -21.30
C ALA A 94 -22.49 -6.34 -20.83
N GLU A 95 -22.32 -5.23 -21.57
CA GLU A 95 -21.48 -4.12 -21.20
C GLU A 95 -21.92 -3.47 -19.87
N ARG A 96 -23.20 -3.12 -19.73
CA ARG A 96 -23.74 -2.52 -18.50
C ARG A 96 -23.64 -3.46 -17.31
N ASP A 97 -23.94 -4.75 -17.51
CA ASP A 97 -23.89 -5.75 -16.45
C ASP A 97 -22.46 -5.96 -15.95
N LEU A 98 -21.48 -6.07 -16.85
CA LEU A 98 -20.07 -6.22 -16.46
C LEU A 98 -19.54 -4.95 -15.78
N ARG A 99 -19.84 -3.76 -16.32
CA ARG A 99 -19.49 -2.49 -15.70
C ARG A 99 -20.08 -2.36 -14.29
N GLY A 100 -21.34 -2.76 -14.11
CA GLY A 100 -22.01 -2.77 -12.81
C GLY A 100 -21.36 -3.72 -11.81
N GLN A 101 -20.94 -4.92 -12.25
CA GLN A 101 -20.23 -5.87 -11.40
C GLN A 101 -18.85 -5.36 -10.99
N ILE A 102 -18.08 -4.78 -11.92
CA ILE A 102 -16.77 -4.16 -11.64
C ILE A 102 -16.93 -3.01 -10.66
N SER A 103 -17.90 -2.10 -10.86
CA SER A 103 -18.17 -1.00 -9.94
C SER A 103 -18.52 -1.49 -8.54
N LYS A 104 -19.42 -2.45 -8.40
CA LYS A 104 -19.80 -3.04 -7.11
C LYS A 104 -18.61 -3.69 -6.39
N PHE A 105 -17.74 -4.38 -7.13
CA PHE A 105 -16.52 -4.94 -6.56
C PHE A 105 -15.59 -3.83 -6.05
N LEU A 106 -15.30 -2.82 -6.87
CA LEU A 106 -14.43 -1.70 -6.49
C LEU A 106 -15.01 -0.89 -5.32
N ASP A 107 -16.33 -0.66 -5.29
CA ASP A 107 -17.03 -0.04 -4.16
C ASP A 107 -16.88 -0.86 -2.87
N SER A 108 -16.88 -2.18 -2.97
CA SER A 108 -16.71 -3.06 -1.81
C SER A 108 -15.35 -2.97 -1.14
N ILE A 109 -14.31 -2.54 -1.89
CA ILE A 109 -12.93 -2.43 -1.41
C ILE A 109 -12.49 -0.98 -1.17
N GLN A 110 -13.36 0.00 -1.45
CA GLN A 110 -13.12 1.43 -1.26
C GLN A 110 -13.60 1.91 0.12
N GLY A 111 -12.87 2.85 0.70
CA GLY A 111 -13.28 3.61 1.89
C GLY A 111 -12.41 3.36 3.12
N PRO A 112 -12.74 4.01 4.26
CA PRO A 112 -11.98 3.91 5.50
C PRO A 112 -11.82 2.48 5.99
N GLY A 113 -10.58 2.06 6.28
CA GLY A 113 -10.27 0.70 6.71
C GLY A 113 -10.36 -0.37 5.63
N ARG A 114 -10.58 0.00 4.38
CA ARG A 114 -10.60 -0.88 3.21
C ARG A 114 -9.23 -0.89 2.50
N LEU A 115 -9.20 -1.43 1.27
CA LEU A 115 -7.96 -1.62 0.51
C LEU A 115 -7.50 -0.38 -0.25
N ILE A 116 -8.46 0.43 -0.72
CA ILE A 116 -8.20 1.65 -1.51
C ILE A 116 -9.00 2.83 -0.97
N GLU A 117 -8.49 4.03 -1.18
CA GLU A 117 -9.21 5.27 -0.83
C GLU A 117 -10.32 5.56 -1.83
N LYS A 118 -9.97 5.55 -3.12
CA LYS A 118 -10.87 5.90 -4.22
C LYS A 118 -10.53 5.09 -5.46
N PHE A 119 -11.51 4.99 -6.35
CA PHE A 119 -11.31 4.51 -7.73
C PHE A 119 -12.06 5.37 -8.73
N LYS A 120 -11.64 5.30 -9.98
CA LYS A 120 -12.35 5.89 -11.12
C LYS A 120 -12.16 5.00 -12.34
N ILE A 121 -13.25 4.58 -12.97
CA ILE A 121 -13.20 3.92 -14.28
C ILE A 121 -13.03 5.01 -15.32
N LEU A 122 -11.87 5.04 -15.97
CA LEU A 122 -11.53 6.06 -16.97
C LEU A 122 -12.06 5.68 -18.35
N ARG A 123 -11.99 4.38 -18.68
CA ARG A 123 -12.38 3.86 -19.98
C ARG A 123 -13.00 2.49 -19.80
N PHE A 124 -14.12 2.26 -20.45
CA PHE A 124 -14.75 0.94 -20.56
C PHE A 124 -15.53 0.93 -21.88
N GLU A 125 -14.86 0.49 -22.94
CA GLU A 125 -15.43 0.54 -24.28
C GLU A 125 -14.84 -0.55 -25.18
N ARG A 126 -15.59 -0.88 -26.22
CA ARG A 126 -15.15 -1.79 -27.28
C ARG A 126 -14.20 -1.08 -28.24
N ASP A 127 -13.16 -1.77 -28.70
CA ASP A 127 -12.26 -1.28 -29.73
C ASP A 127 -13.03 -1.09 -31.05
N PRO A 128 -13.06 0.12 -31.65
CA PRO A 128 -13.76 0.39 -32.90
C PRO A 128 -13.14 -0.37 -34.08
N LYS A 129 -11.86 -0.70 -34.02
CA LYS A 129 -11.12 -1.41 -35.09
C LYS A 129 -11.18 -2.93 -34.91
N GLN A 130 -11.25 -3.41 -33.68
CA GLN A 130 -11.18 -4.82 -33.36
C GLN A 130 -12.34 -5.19 -32.44
N LYS A 131 -13.44 -5.70 -33.04
CA LYS A 131 -14.72 -5.93 -32.34
C LYS A 131 -14.69 -6.97 -31.22
N ASP A 132 -13.65 -7.76 -31.10
CA ASP A 132 -13.40 -8.76 -30.06
C ASP A 132 -12.56 -8.22 -28.89
N ARG A 133 -12.11 -6.95 -28.97
CA ARG A 133 -11.31 -6.29 -27.92
C ARG A 133 -12.14 -5.28 -27.14
N ILE A 134 -11.95 -5.29 -25.81
CA ILE A 134 -12.55 -4.33 -24.88
C ILE A 134 -11.43 -3.69 -24.08
N PHE A 135 -11.48 -2.37 -23.96
CA PHE A 135 -10.57 -1.60 -23.11
C PHE A 135 -11.22 -1.34 -21.75
N LEU A 136 -10.45 -1.57 -20.70
CA LEU A 136 -10.83 -1.25 -19.33
C LEU A 136 -9.65 -0.55 -18.65
N ASP A 137 -9.79 0.75 -18.44
CA ASP A 137 -8.80 1.57 -17.74
C ASP A 137 -9.38 2.03 -16.40
N ILE A 138 -8.72 1.68 -15.30
CA ILE A 138 -9.14 2.03 -13.96
C ILE A 138 -8.02 2.78 -13.26
N HIS A 139 -8.35 3.93 -12.68
CA HIS A 139 -7.48 4.66 -11.78
C HIS A 139 -7.81 4.26 -10.35
N LEU A 140 -6.80 3.84 -9.57
CA LEU A 140 -6.91 3.48 -8.16
C LEU A 140 -6.06 4.44 -7.32
N THR A 141 -6.62 4.93 -6.22
CA THR A 141 -5.89 5.68 -5.20
C THR A 141 -5.71 4.76 -4.00
N PRO A 142 -4.48 4.22 -3.78
CA PRO A 142 -4.21 3.31 -2.67
C PRO A 142 -3.99 4.07 -1.36
N TYR A 143 -4.13 3.39 -0.23
CA TYR A 143 -3.62 3.86 1.06
C TYR A 143 -2.11 3.66 1.15
N PHE A 144 -1.41 4.67 1.69
CA PHE A 144 0.01 4.58 2.01
C PHE A 144 0.20 4.44 3.53
N PRO A 145 1.13 3.58 3.98
CA PRO A 145 1.48 3.50 5.40
C PRO A 145 2.19 4.78 5.85
N ALA A 146 1.86 5.26 7.05
CA ALA A 146 2.62 6.32 7.69
C ALA A 146 3.97 5.74 8.14
N LYS A 147 5.08 6.40 7.76
CA LYS A 147 6.45 5.98 8.08
C LYS A 147 7.09 6.82 9.17
N SER A 148 6.78 8.11 9.21
CA SER A 148 7.37 9.05 10.17
C SER A 148 6.29 9.76 10.98
N PHE A 149 6.57 9.97 12.23
CA PHE A 149 5.73 10.71 13.15
C PHE A 149 6.56 11.83 13.76
N VAL A 150 6.04 13.04 13.73
CA VAL A 150 6.62 14.20 14.43
C VAL A 150 5.72 14.50 15.60
N ILE A 151 6.27 14.42 16.82
CA ILE A 151 5.57 14.74 18.04
C ILE A 151 6.16 16.03 18.59
N LYS A 152 5.32 17.06 18.70
CA LYS A 152 5.66 18.30 19.37
C LYS A 152 5.00 18.30 20.75
N LEU A 153 5.81 18.47 21.77
CA LEU A 153 5.34 18.58 23.14
C LEU A 153 5.65 20.00 23.64
N GLU A 154 4.62 20.69 24.05
CA GLU A 154 4.68 22.02 24.65
C GLU A 154 4.21 21.89 26.10
N GLY A 155 4.91 22.53 27.00
CA GLY A 155 4.56 22.52 28.40
C GLY A 155 4.76 23.91 29.06
N THR A 156 3.81 24.31 29.91
CA THR A 156 3.89 25.49 30.72
C THR A 156 4.02 25.10 32.17
N LYS A 157 4.85 25.80 32.93
CA LYS A 157 4.99 25.63 34.37
C LYS A 157 4.11 26.63 35.11
N GLY A 158 2.83 26.34 35.27
CA GLY A 158 1.92 27.18 36.03
C GLY A 158 1.91 28.65 35.59
N ASP A 159 2.03 29.61 36.52
CA ASP A 159 2.02 31.05 36.22
C ASP A 159 3.40 31.61 35.79
N ASP A 160 4.42 30.81 35.59
CA ASP A 160 5.74 31.24 35.10
C ASP A 160 5.78 31.30 33.58
N GLU A 161 6.27 32.42 33.01
CA GLU A 161 6.39 32.68 31.55
C GLU A 161 7.40 31.82 30.80
N ASN A 162 7.97 30.79 31.41
CA ASN A 162 8.94 29.90 30.77
C ASN A 162 8.25 28.67 30.18
N ASP A 163 7.84 28.79 28.91
CA ASP A 163 7.38 27.68 28.08
C ASP A 163 8.59 26.83 27.65
N TRP A 164 8.45 25.53 27.71
CA TRP A 164 9.43 24.62 27.15
C TRP A 164 8.81 23.83 25.96
N ASN A 165 9.58 23.71 24.89
CA ASN A 165 9.20 22.98 23.70
C ASN A 165 10.19 21.87 23.44
N SER A 166 9.70 20.67 23.10
CA SER A 166 10.54 19.59 22.61
C SER A 166 9.91 18.98 21.36
N ASP A 167 10.67 18.94 20.30
CA ASP A 167 10.29 18.32 19.03
C ASP A 167 10.93 16.93 18.97
N TYR A 168 10.10 15.89 18.85
CA TYR A 168 10.56 14.52 18.64
C TYR A 168 10.14 14.09 17.23
N ALA A 169 11.13 13.81 16.39
CA ALA A 169 10.92 13.20 15.08
C ALA A 169 11.45 11.77 15.10
N GLN A 170 10.62 10.82 14.73
CA GLN A 170 11.00 9.44 14.52
C GLN A 170 10.73 9.09 13.07
N ASP A 171 11.81 8.93 12.32
CA ASP A 171 11.78 8.35 10.97
C ASP A 171 11.91 6.84 11.10
N ALA A 172 10.95 6.13 10.52
CA ALA A 172 10.92 4.67 10.43
C ALA A 172 11.37 4.20 9.04
#